data_e9e07e13af8e763d776c5bb661ab4c93
#
_entry.id   e9e07e13af8e763d776c5bb661ab4c93
#
_cell.length_a   1.000
_cell.length_b   1.000
_cell.length_c   1.000
_cell.angle_alpha   90.00
_cell.angle_beta   90.00
_cell.angle_gamma   90.00
#
_symmetry.space_group_name_H-M   'P 1'
#
loop_
_entity.id
_entity.type
_entity.pdbx_description
1 polymer ?
#
loop_
_entity_poly.entity_id
_entity_poly.type
_entity_poly.pdbx_seq_one_letter_code
_entity_poly.pdbx_strand_id
1 'polypeptide(L)'
;MGAATITLVQPQSAEDWNQARALVEEYAASLQLDLSFQNFAHELEHFSSEYSAPAGAFLLAREQDTCLGCVGVRRFAGEDGEIKRLYVAPAARGRGIGMLLARGIVAEARRLGYARLLLDTLSFMQEAQSLYASLGFRKTAAYRYNPLPGAAYFELSLR
;
A
#
# COMPACT_ATOMS: atom_id res chain seq x y z
N MET A 1 28.52 -16.65 -0.52
CA MET A 1 27.53 -15.82 0.17
C MET A 1 26.19 -15.97 -0.49
N GLY A 2 25.16 -16.25 0.28
CA GLY A 2 23.81 -16.30 -0.24
C GLY A 2 23.30 -14.89 -0.61
N ALA A 3 22.33 -14.83 -1.52
CA ALA A 3 21.63 -13.59 -1.80
C ALA A 3 20.91 -13.12 -0.53
N ALA A 4 20.89 -11.82 -0.28
CA ALA A 4 20.15 -11.26 0.84
C ALA A 4 18.65 -11.54 0.66
N THR A 5 18.01 -11.97 1.72
CA THR A 5 16.59 -12.33 1.71
C THR A 5 15.75 -11.10 2.01
N ILE A 6 14.69 -10.91 1.21
CA ILE A 6 13.72 -9.87 1.46
C ILE A 6 12.65 -10.43 2.38
N THR A 7 12.39 -9.72 3.47
CA THR A 7 11.41 -10.12 4.49
C THR A 7 10.32 -9.07 4.60
N LEU A 8 9.06 -9.51 4.73
CA LEU A 8 7.96 -8.61 5.03
C LEU A 8 7.77 -8.54 6.53
N VAL A 9 7.75 -7.33 7.07
CA VAL A 9 7.55 -7.11 8.50
C VAL A 9 6.48 -6.04 8.73
N GLN A 10 5.75 -6.18 9.85
CA GLN A 10 4.86 -5.12 10.31
C GLN A 10 5.64 -4.21 11.23
N PRO A 11 5.50 -2.87 11.12
CA PRO A 11 6.15 -1.96 12.05
C PRO A 11 5.69 -2.23 13.48
N GLN A 12 6.63 -2.28 14.42
CA GLN A 12 6.32 -2.53 15.84
C GLN A 12 6.95 -1.49 16.76
N SER A 13 8.09 -0.94 16.38
CA SER A 13 8.79 0.08 17.17
C SER A 13 8.56 1.47 16.58
N ALA A 14 8.87 2.51 17.37
CA ALA A 14 8.84 3.88 16.87
C ALA A 14 9.77 4.05 15.67
N GLU A 15 10.92 3.39 15.69
CA GLU A 15 11.86 3.44 14.57
C GLU A 15 11.27 2.81 13.31
N ASP A 16 10.61 1.66 13.45
CA ASP A 16 9.94 1.01 12.31
C ASP A 16 8.89 1.94 11.69
N TRP A 17 8.09 2.60 12.53
CA TRP A 17 7.07 3.53 12.04
C TRP A 17 7.69 4.76 11.39
N ASN A 18 8.83 5.22 11.89
CA ASN A 18 9.57 6.32 11.25
C ASN A 18 10.08 5.92 9.86
N GLN A 19 10.57 4.69 9.71
CA GLN A 19 10.99 4.18 8.41
C GLN A 19 9.81 4.05 7.44
N ALA A 20 8.68 3.56 7.94
CA ALA A 20 7.45 3.47 7.15
C ALA A 20 7.00 4.84 6.68
N ARG A 21 7.00 5.82 7.59
CA ARG A 21 6.62 7.19 7.28
C ARG A 21 7.54 7.80 6.22
N ALA A 22 8.84 7.57 6.34
CA ALA A 22 9.81 8.08 5.37
C ALA A 22 9.54 7.54 3.96
N LEU A 23 9.20 6.26 3.83
CA LEU A 23 8.83 5.68 2.54
C LEU A 23 7.54 6.26 1.97
N VAL A 24 6.55 6.51 2.81
CA VAL A 24 5.29 7.12 2.37
C VAL A 24 5.52 8.57 1.91
N GLU A 25 6.35 9.31 2.63
CA GLU A 25 6.72 10.68 2.23
C GLU A 25 7.51 10.68 0.92
N GLU A 26 8.43 9.72 0.75
CA GLU A 26 9.17 9.55 -0.50
C GLU A 26 8.22 9.22 -1.66
N TYR A 27 7.26 8.34 -1.44
CA TYR A 27 6.23 8.02 -2.42
C TYR A 27 5.45 9.26 -2.84
N ALA A 28 4.98 10.03 -1.88
CA ALA A 28 4.22 11.25 -2.16
C ALA A 28 5.04 12.26 -2.96
N ALA A 29 6.31 12.45 -2.58
CA ALA A 29 7.21 13.35 -3.29
C ALA A 29 7.47 12.87 -4.72
N SER A 30 7.56 11.56 -4.95
CA SER A 30 7.82 11.00 -6.27
C SER A 30 6.68 11.25 -7.25
N LEU A 31 5.46 11.40 -6.76
CA LEU A 31 4.29 11.67 -7.58
C LEU A 31 4.24 13.10 -8.09
N GLN A 32 4.91 14.03 -7.40
CA GLN A 32 4.89 15.47 -7.71
C GLN A 32 3.46 16.01 -7.81
N LEU A 33 2.56 15.47 -6.97
CA LEU A 33 1.15 15.81 -6.97
C LEU A 33 0.71 16.23 -5.57
N ASP A 34 -0.36 17.04 -5.52
CA ASP A 34 -0.97 17.43 -4.26
C ASP A 34 -1.92 16.32 -3.80
N LEU A 35 -1.61 15.68 -2.67
CA LEU A 35 -2.44 14.64 -2.08
C LEU A 35 -3.35 15.15 -0.98
N SER A 36 -3.53 16.46 -0.84
CA SER A 36 -4.38 17.03 0.20
C SER A 36 -5.82 16.51 0.13
N PHE A 37 -6.32 16.17 -1.06
CA PHE A 37 -7.65 15.59 -1.23
C PHE A 37 -7.79 14.22 -0.55
N GLN A 38 -6.67 13.55 -0.21
CA GLN A 38 -6.67 12.28 0.49
C GLN A 38 -6.47 12.45 2.00
N ASN A 39 -6.49 13.69 2.53
CA ASN A 39 -6.15 13.97 3.93
C ASN A 39 -4.78 13.44 4.32
N PHE A 40 -3.79 13.63 3.46
CA PHE A 40 -2.47 13.06 3.62
C PHE A 40 -1.79 13.51 4.93
N ALA A 41 -1.91 14.79 5.26
CA ALA A 41 -1.33 15.29 6.52
C ALA A 41 -1.95 14.61 7.75
N HIS A 42 -3.27 14.40 7.74
CA HIS A 42 -3.97 13.70 8.81
C HIS A 42 -3.50 12.24 8.90
N GLU A 43 -3.32 11.58 7.76
CA GLU A 43 -2.82 10.21 7.70
C GLU A 43 -1.45 10.11 8.36
N LEU A 44 -0.52 11.01 8.04
CA LEU A 44 0.82 10.99 8.62
C LEU A 44 0.79 11.28 10.12
N GLU A 45 -0.10 12.15 10.57
CA GLU A 45 -0.26 12.48 11.97
C GLU A 45 -0.77 11.28 12.79
N HIS A 46 -1.63 10.45 12.20
CA HIS A 46 -2.25 9.30 12.85
C HIS A 46 -1.79 7.96 12.25
N PHE A 47 -0.59 7.94 11.71
CA PHE A 47 -0.12 6.86 10.86
C PHE A 47 -0.21 5.49 11.51
N SER A 48 0.38 5.33 12.68
CA SER A 48 0.40 4.02 13.34
C SER A 48 -1.00 3.56 13.75
N SER A 49 -1.89 4.46 14.13
CA SER A 49 -3.24 4.08 14.54
C SER A 49 -4.11 3.68 13.35
N GLU A 50 -3.93 4.32 12.19
CA GLU A 50 -4.72 3.98 11.00
C GLU A 50 -4.30 2.65 10.37
N TYR A 51 -3.02 2.29 10.48
CA TYR A 51 -2.48 1.10 9.82
C TYR A 51 -2.09 0.00 10.81
N SER A 52 -2.83 -0.11 11.91
CA SER A 52 -2.65 -1.16 12.89
C SER A 52 -3.95 -1.91 13.14
N ALA A 53 -3.83 -3.17 13.61
CA ALA A 53 -5.02 -3.96 13.97
C ALA A 53 -5.86 -3.23 15.02
N PRO A 54 -7.19 -3.42 15.02
CA PRO A 54 -7.94 -4.35 14.19
C PRO A 54 -8.34 -3.82 12.81
N ALA A 55 -8.23 -2.52 12.55
CA ALA A 55 -8.76 -1.90 11.34
C ALA A 55 -7.78 -1.89 10.18
N GLY A 56 -6.48 -1.93 10.45
CA GLY A 56 -5.49 -1.83 9.39
C GLY A 56 -4.24 -2.64 9.64
N ALA A 57 -3.35 -2.61 8.65
CA ALA A 57 -2.02 -3.20 8.72
C ALA A 57 -1.10 -2.43 7.78
N PHE A 58 0.19 -2.50 8.08
CA PHE A 58 1.21 -1.91 7.22
C PHE A 58 2.36 -2.90 7.09
N LEU A 59 2.90 -3.04 5.89
CA LEU A 59 4.01 -3.94 5.64
C LEU A 59 5.20 -3.17 5.10
N LEU A 60 6.38 -3.52 5.60
CA LEU A 60 7.66 -3.07 5.09
C LEU A 60 8.36 -4.25 4.45
N ALA A 61 8.93 -4.05 3.26
CA ALA A 61 9.82 -5.02 2.64
C ALA A 61 11.25 -4.64 3.04
N ARG A 62 11.91 -5.52 3.74
CA ARG A 62 13.22 -5.28 4.31
C ARG A 62 14.25 -6.24 3.78
N GLU A 63 15.43 -5.71 3.49
CA GLU A 63 16.61 -6.51 3.20
C GLU A 63 17.65 -6.10 4.25
N GLN A 64 17.93 -6.98 5.22
CA GLN A 64 18.69 -6.62 6.42
C GLN A 64 18.02 -5.44 7.11
N ASP A 65 18.74 -4.34 7.34
CA ASP A 65 18.18 -3.16 8.02
C ASP A 65 17.61 -2.09 7.06
N THR A 66 17.62 -2.38 5.76
CA THR A 66 17.19 -1.42 4.75
C THR A 66 15.74 -1.70 4.32
N CYS A 67 14.90 -0.69 4.43
CA CYS A 67 13.53 -0.76 3.94
C CYS A 67 13.49 -0.42 2.47
N LEU A 68 13.00 -1.35 1.66
CA LEU A 68 12.98 -1.24 0.20
C LEU A 68 11.62 -0.87 -0.36
N GLY A 69 10.57 -1.05 0.41
CA GLY A 69 9.21 -0.76 -0.04
C GLY A 69 8.20 -0.90 1.07
N CYS A 70 6.96 -0.53 0.78
CA CYS A 70 5.89 -0.53 1.76
C CYS A 70 4.53 -0.70 1.10
N VAL A 71 3.53 -1.04 1.91
CA VAL A 71 2.11 -1.04 1.52
C VAL A 71 1.26 -1.06 2.77
N GLY A 72 0.09 -0.43 2.70
CA GLY A 72 -0.85 -0.46 3.81
C GLY A 72 -2.25 -0.86 3.38
N VAL A 73 -3.03 -1.31 4.35
CA VAL A 73 -4.47 -1.49 4.21
C VAL A 73 -5.15 -0.87 5.42
N ARG A 74 -6.25 -0.18 5.19
CA ARG A 74 -7.05 0.41 6.25
C ARG A 74 -8.53 0.25 5.93
N ARG A 75 -9.37 0.41 6.94
CA ARG A 75 -10.81 0.34 6.72
C ARG A 75 -11.24 1.50 5.82
N PHE A 76 -12.04 1.18 4.80
CA PHE A 76 -12.70 2.20 4.00
C PHE A 76 -14.12 2.43 4.55
N ALA A 77 -14.97 1.42 4.49
CA ALA A 77 -16.33 1.50 5.01
C ALA A 77 -16.87 0.08 5.17
N GLY A 78 -17.63 -0.17 6.25
CA GLY A 78 -18.22 -1.48 6.48
C GLY A 78 -17.19 -2.60 6.51
N GLU A 79 -17.33 -3.57 5.60
CA GLU A 79 -16.42 -4.70 5.47
C GLU A 79 -15.38 -4.50 4.36
N ASP A 80 -15.27 -3.29 3.83
CA ASP A 80 -14.30 -2.97 2.78
C ASP A 80 -13.03 -2.41 3.37
N GLY A 81 -11.89 -2.95 2.94
CA GLY A 81 -10.58 -2.38 3.20
C GLY A 81 -10.06 -1.66 1.96
N GLU A 82 -9.19 -0.69 2.16
CA GLU A 82 -8.57 0.05 1.07
C GLU A 82 -7.07 -0.13 1.12
N ILE A 83 -6.47 -0.59 0.02
CA ILE A 83 -5.03 -0.67 -0.13
C ILE A 83 -4.50 0.73 -0.46
N LYS A 84 -3.48 1.15 0.28
CA LYS A 84 -2.86 2.46 0.11
C LYS A 84 -1.33 2.33 0.14
N ARG A 85 -0.68 3.23 -0.55
CA ARG A 85 0.76 3.49 -0.39
C ARG A 85 1.65 2.31 -0.78
N LEU A 86 1.28 1.54 -1.81
CA LEU A 86 2.19 0.57 -2.40
C LEU A 86 3.33 1.33 -3.08
N TYR A 87 4.55 1.12 -2.60
CA TYR A 87 5.71 1.82 -3.12
C TYR A 87 6.94 0.95 -2.97
N VAL A 88 7.78 0.94 -4.01
CA VAL A 88 9.09 0.29 -3.99
C VAL A 88 10.12 1.36 -4.35
N ALA A 89 11.15 1.50 -3.51
CA ALA A 89 12.21 2.48 -3.74
C ALA A 89 12.85 2.24 -5.12
N PRO A 90 13.21 3.30 -5.86
CA PRO A 90 13.70 3.16 -7.23
C PRO A 90 14.86 2.17 -7.39
N ALA A 91 15.83 2.19 -6.45
CA ALA A 91 16.99 1.30 -6.51
C ALA A 91 16.63 -0.17 -6.31
N ALA A 92 15.45 -0.46 -5.77
CA ALA A 92 15.03 -1.83 -5.47
C ALA A 92 14.04 -2.40 -6.49
N ARG A 93 13.66 -1.63 -7.50
CA ARG A 93 12.69 -2.05 -8.51
C ARG A 93 13.26 -3.16 -9.41
N GLY A 94 12.35 -3.97 -9.98
CA GLY A 94 12.75 -5.07 -10.84
C GLY A 94 13.11 -6.35 -10.10
N ARG A 95 12.86 -6.42 -8.79
CA ARG A 95 13.19 -7.57 -7.94
C ARG A 95 11.94 -8.31 -7.43
N GLY A 96 10.76 -7.98 -7.93
CA GLY A 96 9.52 -8.63 -7.50
C GLY A 96 8.98 -8.17 -6.16
N ILE A 97 9.51 -7.09 -5.59
CA ILE A 97 9.13 -6.60 -4.25
C ILE A 97 7.69 -6.10 -4.24
N GLY A 98 7.25 -5.42 -5.31
CA GLY A 98 5.87 -4.95 -5.41
C GLY A 98 4.86 -6.09 -5.33
N MET A 99 5.12 -7.20 -6.02
CA MET A 99 4.25 -8.38 -5.97
C MET A 99 4.26 -9.01 -4.56
N LEU A 100 5.42 -9.08 -3.95
CA LEU A 100 5.56 -9.61 -2.59
C LEU A 100 4.73 -8.78 -1.60
N LEU A 101 4.84 -7.47 -1.67
CA LEU A 101 4.07 -6.54 -0.83
C LEU A 101 2.56 -6.68 -1.08
N ALA A 102 2.15 -6.70 -2.35
CA ALA A 102 0.74 -6.77 -2.70
C ALA A 102 0.11 -8.08 -2.21
N ARG A 103 0.79 -9.21 -2.41
CA ARG A 103 0.32 -10.50 -1.89
C ARG A 103 0.25 -10.51 -0.37
N GLY A 104 1.24 -9.92 0.27
CA GLY A 104 1.29 -9.84 1.72
C GLY A 104 0.13 -9.03 2.30
N ILE A 105 -0.17 -7.88 1.70
CA ILE A 105 -1.24 -7.03 2.22
C ILE A 105 -2.62 -7.64 1.96
N VAL A 106 -2.81 -8.36 0.86
CA VAL A 106 -4.04 -9.11 0.62
C VAL A 106 -4.24 -10.17 1.70
N ALA A 107 -3.18 -10.89 2.07
CA ALA A 107 -3.24 -11.89 3.14
C ALA A 107 -3.59 -11.24 4.48
N GLU A 108 -3.00 -10.08 4.79
CA GLU A 108 -3.32 -9.34 6.01
C GLU A 108 -4.78 -8.88 6.02
N ALA A 109 -5.28 -8.41 4.89
CA ALA A 109 -6.68 -7.98 4.78
C ALA A 109 -7.64 -9.14 5.04
N ARG A 110 -7.31 -10.34 4.55
CA ARG A 110 -8.11 -11.53 4.84
C ARG A 110 -8.09 -11.85 6.34
N ARG A 111 -6.93 -11.75 6.97
CA ARG A 111 -6.78 -12.00 8.41
C ARG A 111 -7.58 -11.00 9.23
N LEU A 112 -7.65 -9.74 8.78
CA LEU A 112 -8.43 -8.70 9.44
C LEU A 112 -9.94 -8.86 9.24
N GLY A 113 -10.36 -9.75 8.34
CA GLY A 113 -11.77 -10.05 8.13
C GLY A 113 -12.48 -9.21 7.08
N TYR A 114 -11.74 -8.49 6.25
CA TYR A 114 -12.35 -7.72 5.17
C TYR A 114 -12.98 -8.65 4.13
N ALA A 115 -14.16 -8.24 3.63
CA ALA A 115 -14.85 -8.98 2.58
C ALA A 115 -14.38 -8.56 1.19
N ARG A 116 -13.92 -7.32 1.06
CA ARG A 116 -13.53 -6.75 -0.23
C ARG A 116 -12.41 -5.75 -0.02
N LEU A 117 -11.48 -5.71 -1.00
CA LEU A 117 -10.45 -4.69 -1.05
C LEU A 117 -10.73 -3.73 -2.19
N LEU A 118 -10.48 -2.46 -1.94
CA LEU A 118 -10.58 -1.38 -2.92
C LEU A 118 -9.23 -0.69 -3.04
N LEU A 119 -8.96 -0.12 -4.20
CA LEU A 119 -7.82 0.76 -4.39
C LEU A 119 -8.07 1.71 -5.56
N ASP A 120 -7.37 2.84 -5.55
CA ASP A 120 -7.33 3.74 -6.69
C ASP A 120 -5.88 3.88 -7.19
N THR A 121 -5.74 4.05 -8.49
CA THR A 121 -4.45 4.22 -9.16
C THR A 121 -4.54 5.36 -10.15
N LEU A 122 -3.40 5.73 -10.73
CA LEU A 122 -3.32 6.78 -11.75
C LEU A 122 -2.88 6.18 -13.09
N SER A 123 -3.19 6.86 -14.18
CA SER A 123 -2.92 6.37 -15.53
C SER A 123 -1.45 6.03 -15.78
N PHE A 124 -0.53 6.76 -15.15
CA PHE A 124 0.91 6.49 -15.32
C PHE A 124 1.44 5.36 -14.42
N MET A 125 0.58 4.78 -13.58
CA MET A 125 0.97 3.67 -12.69
C MET A 125 0.65 2.32 -13.34
N GLN A 126 1.11 2.11 -14.56
CA GLN A 126 0.77 0.90 -15.33
C GLN A 126 1.32 -0.38 -14.70
N GLU A 127 2.52 -0.32 -14.13
CA GLU A 127 3.10 -1.49 -13.47
C GLU A 127 2.25 -1.93 -12.27
N ALA A 128 1.79 -0.97 -11.47
CA ALA A 128 0.92 -1.26 -10.34
C ALA A 128 -0.42 -1.83 -10.82
N GLN A 129 -1.00 -1.26 -11.86
CA GLN A 129 -2.27 -1.74 -12.41
C GLN A 129 -2.13 -3.18 -12.94
N SER A 130 -1.04 -3.49 -13.64
CA SER A 130 -0.78 -4.84 -14.13
C SER A 130 -0.60 -5.83 -12.99
N LEU A 131 0.08 -5.41 -11.94
CA LEU A 131 0.31 -6.22 -10.75
C LEU A 131 -1.02 -6.56 -10.07
N TYR A 132 -1.89 -5.57 -9.87
CA TYR A 132 -3.19 -5.79 -9.27
C TYR A 132 -4.08 -6.68 -10.13
N ALA A 133 -4.07 -6.47 -11.45
CA ALA A 133 -4.83 -7.31 -12.37
C ALA A 133 -4.39 -8.78 -12.27
N SER A 134 -3.08 -9.02 -12.15
CA SER A 134 -2.55 -10.39 -12.01
C SER A 134 -2.97 -11.06 -10.71
N LEU A 135 -3.34 -10.29 -9.69
CA LEU A 135 -3.84 -10.81 -8.42
C LEU A 135 -5.36 -11.02 -8.41
N GLY A 136 -6.04 -10.70 -9.51
CA GLY A 136 -7.47 -10.87 -9.63
C GLY A 136 -8.30 -9.62 -9.38
N PHE A 137 -7.66 -8.48 -9.18
CA PHE A 137 -8.39 -7.21 -9.07
C PHE A 137 -9.05 -6.86 -10.40
N ARG A 138 -10.24 -6.31 -10.33
CA ARG A 138 -11.03 -5.89 -11.51
C ARG A 138 -11.38 -4.42 -11.38
N LYS A 139 -11.50 -3.75 -12.51
CA LYS A 139 -11.94 -2.35 -12.52
C LYS A 139 -13.33 -2.24 -11.91
N THR A 140 -13.55 -1.18 -11.15
CA THR A 140 -14.83 -0.87 -10.54
C THR A 140 -15.12 0.63 -10.66
N ALA A 141 -16.33 1.03 -10.29
CA ALA A 141 -16.73 2.43 -10.31
C ALA A 141 -15.98 3.22 -9.22
N ALA A 142 -15.88 4.53 -9.42
CA ALA A 142 -15.29 5.42 -8.44
C ALA A 142 -16.01 5.28 -7.10
N TYR A 143 -15.27 4.99 -6.05
CA TYR A 143 -15.81 4.88 -4.70
C TYR A 143 -15.42 6.08 -3.83
N ARG A 144 -14.56 6.93 -4.34
CA ARG A 144 -14.14 8.17 -3.67
C ARG A 144 -13.79 9.23 -4.71
N TYR A 145 -13.72 10.48 -4.26
CA TYR A 145 -13.29 11.57 -5.11
C TYR A 145 -11.77 11.50 -5.31
N ASN A 146 -11.36 11.52 -6.57
CA ASN A 146 -9.95 11.64 -6.95
C ASN A 146 -9.88 12.55 -8.18
N PRO A 147 -9.41 13.81 -8.00
CA PRO A 147 -9.39 14.79 -9.08
C PRO A 147 -8.26 14.61 -10.08
N LEU A 148 -7.36 13.65 -9.83
CA LEU A 148 -6.16 13.49 -10.66
C LEU A 148 -6.52 12.86 -12.01
N PRO A 149 -5.87 13.31 -13.10
CA PRO A 149 -6.15 12.76 -14.44
C PRO A 149 -5.86 11.26 -14.50
N GLY A 150 -6.78 10.52 -15.13
CA GLY A 150 -6.60 9.09 -15.35
C GLY A 150 -6.78 8.23 -14.11
N ALA A 151 -7.41 8.74 -13.07
CA ALA A 151 -7.70 7.94 -11.88
C ALA A 151 -8.55 6.72 -12.26
N ALA A 152 -8.15 5.55 -11.79
CA ALA A 152 -8.85 4.28 -12.02
C ALA A 152 -9.03 3.57 -10.69
N TYR A 153 -10.11 2.79 -10.60
CA TYR A 153 -10.53 2.15 -9.37
C TYR A 153 -10.62 0.65 -9.58
N PHE A 154 -10.17 -0.11 -8.58
CA PHE A 154 -10.13 -1.57 -8.66
C PHE A 154 -10.68 -2.18 -7.39
N GLU A 155 -11.20 -3.39 -7.52
CA GLU A 155 -11.71 -4.15 -6.38
C GLU A 155 -11.30 -5.62 -6.46
N LEU A 156 -11.20 -6.25 -5.29
CA LEU A 156 -10.98 -7.68 -5.16
C LEU A 156 -11.91 -8.23 -4.07
N SER A 157 -12.72 -9.22 -4.42
CA SER A 157 -13.50 -9.94 -3.42
C SER A 157 -12.58 -10.92 -2.68
N LEU A 158 -12.70 -10.94 -1.35
CA LEU A 158 -11.91 -11.84 -0.49
C LEU A 158 -12.72 -13.06 -0.04
N ARG A 159 -13.98 -13.14 -0.44
CA ARG A 159 -14.89 -14.25 -0.08
C ARG A 159 -15.32 -15.05 -1.30
#